data_270880c211e60f259a4441d41809cb11
#
_entry.id   270880c211e60f259a4441d41809cb11
#
_cell.length_a   1.000
_cell.length_b   1.000
_cell.length_c   1.000
_cell.angle_alpha   90.00
_cell.angle_beta   90.00
_cell.angle_gamma   90.00
#
_symmetry.space_group_name_H-M   'P 1'
#
loop_
_entity.id
_entity.type
_entity.pdbx_description
1 polymer ?
#
loop_
_entity_poly.entity_id
_entity_poly.type
_entity_poly.pdbx_seq_one_letter_code
_entity_poly.pdbx_strand_id
1 'polypeptide(L)'
;MKIYTRTGDKGSTQIYADKAVRVDKDDLVVQSYGDMDELNSHIGLLAAHVTDKHKPILQDIQRNLFQAGFAISASSTLTQTDIENLESLIDNITRQMPPNTSFVLPGGSKASAQAHVCRAVCRRAERAVISLSKHYDVPEVVHAYLNRLSDFLFTFARFMNVEAGVDEVPV
;
A
#
# COMPACT_ATOMS: atom_id res chain seq x y z
N MET A 1 -22.06 -19.92 0.24
CA MET A 1 -21.11 -19.98 -0.89
C MET A 1 -19.87 -20.73 -0.43
N LYS A 2 -19.36 -21.71 -1.20
CA LYS A 2 -18.08 -22.37 -0.86
C LYS A 2 -16.93 -21.47 -1.29
N ILE A 3 -15.94 -21.27 -0.43
CA ILE A 3 -14.74 -20.45 -0.72
C ILE A 3 -13.79 -21.17 -1.69
N TYR A 4 -13.64 -22.50 -1.53
CA TYR A 4 -12.76 -23.29 -2.38
C TYR A 4 -13.49 -23.80 -3.63
N THR A 5 -12.82 -23.64 -4.79
CA THR A 5 -13.33 -24.14 -6.08
C THR A 5 -12.51 -25.30 -6.63
N ARG A 6 -11.31 -25.56 -6.07
CA ARG A 6 -10.30 -26.53 -6.52
C ARG A 6 -9.77 -26.29 -7.94
N THR A 7 -10.15 -25.21 -8.60
CA THR A 7 -9.70 -24.90 -9.99
C THR A 7 -8.26 -24.42 -10.06
N GLY A 8 -7.67 -24.03 -8.92
CA GLY A 8 -6.29 -23.53 -8.81
C GLY A 8 -5.26 -24.58 -8.36
N ASP A 9 -5.66 -25.84 -8.09
CA ASP A 9 -4.79 -26.87 -7.49
C ASP A 9 -3.66 -27.33 -8.41
N LYS A 10 -3.77 -27.04 -9.71
CA LYS A 10 -2.75 -27.38 -10.73
C LYS A 10 -1.79 -26.22 -11.06
N GLY A 11 -1.69 -25.20 -10.20
CA GLY A 11 -0.72 -24.11 -10.34
C GLY A 11 -1.17 -22.92 -11.21
N SER A 12 -2.41 -22.90 -11.68
CA SER A 12 -2.96 -21.75 -12.41
C SER A 12 -4.07 -21.04 -11.60
N THR A 13 -4.27 -19.76 -11.86
CA THR A 13 -5.32 -18.93 -11.24
C THR A 13 -6.01 -18.07 -12.27
N GLN A 14 -7.19 -17.55 -11.92
CA GLN A 14 -7.88 -16.55 -12.70
C GLN A 14 -7.57 -15.16 -12.12
N ILE A 15 -7.15 -14.23 -12.98
CA ILE A 15 -6.96 -12.83 -12.59
C ILE A 15 -8.26 -12.04 -12.80
N TYR A 16 -8.38 -10.92 -12.07
CA TYR A 16 -9.44 -9.95 -12.28
C TYR A 16 -9.15 -9.18 -13.57
N ALA A 17 -9.97 -9.39 -14.58
CA ALA A 17 -9.86 -8.75 -15.89
C ALA A 17 -11.25 -8.64 -16.51
N ASP A 18 -11.39 -7.77 -17.55
CA ASP A 18 -12.66 -7.59 -18.29
C ASP A 18 -13.13 -8.89 -18.97
N LYS A 19 -12.21 -9.81 -19.21
CA LYS A 19 -12.49 -11.18 -19.65
C LYS A 19 -11.86 -12.18 -18.70
N ALA A 20 -12.41 -13.37 -18.60
CA ALA A 20 -11.84 -14.44 -17.82
C ALA A 20 -10.47 -14.86 -18.40
N VAL A 21 -9.39 -14.43 -17.75
CA VAL A 21 -8.00 -14.77 -18.11
C VAL A 21 -7.42 -15.67 -17.03
N ARG A 22 -6.87 -16.81 -17.42
CA ARG A 22 -6.12 -17.70 -16.53
C ARG A 22 -4.64 -17.56 -16.83
N VAL A 23 -3.86 -17.47 -15.76
CA VAL A 23 -2.40 -17.38 -15.79
C VAL A 23 -1.80 -18.36 -14.79
N ASP A 24 -0.51 -18.64 -14.91
CA ASP A 24 0.22 -19.43 -13.93
C ASP A 24 0.41 -18.63 -12.64
N LYS A 25 0.45 -19.32 -11.49
CA LYS A 25 0.52 -18.63 -10.18
C LYS A 25 1.87 -17.94 -9.93
N ASP A 26 2.89 -18.24 -10.70
CA ASP A 26 4.21 -17.61 -10.69
C ASP A 26 4.35 -16.47 -11.71
N ASP A 27 3.28 -16.12 -12.43
CA ASP A 27 3.27 -14.97 -13.34
C ASP A 27 3.48 -13.65 -12.56
N LEU A 28 4.19 -12.69 -13.16
CA LEU A 28 4.48 -11.38 -12.58
C LEU A 28 3.22 -10.62 -12.19
N VAL A 29 2.12 -10.79 -12.91
CA VAL A 29 0.84 -10.16 -12.57
C VAL A 29 0.28 -10.70 -11.26
N VAL A 30 0.38 -12.02 -11.03
CA VAL A 30 -0.08 -12.66 -9.78
C VAL A 30 0.81 -12.27 -8.62
N GLN A 31 2.13 -12.18 -8.84
CA GLN A 31 3.07 -11.70 -7.83
C GLN A 31 2.76 -10.25 -7.43
N SER A 32 2.52 -9.37 -8.40
CA SER A 32 2.17 -7.97 -8.13
C SER A 32 0.87 -7.84 -7.34
N TYR A 33 -0.15 -8.64 -7.64
CA TYR A 33 -1.37 -8.70 -6.85
C TYR A 33 -1.11 -9.20 -5.43
N GLY A 34 -0.26 -10.22 -5.27
CA GLY A 34 0.11 -10.77 -3.96
C GLY A 34 0.83 -9.75 -3.09
N ASP A 35 1.78 -9.01 -3.65
CA ASP A 35 2.51 -7.95 -2.92
C ASP A 35 1.58 -6.79 -2.51
N MET A 36 0.60 -6.42 -3.36
CA MET A 36 -0.40 -5.40 -3.01
C MET A 36 -1.40 -5.91 -1.96
N ASP A 37 -1.80 -7.18 -2.01
CA ASP A 37 -2.68 -7.80 -1.02
C ASP A 37 -1.97 -7.91 0.35
N GLU A 38 -0.69 -8.28 0.37
CA GLU A 38 0.12 -8.27 1.59
C GLU A 38 0.21 -6.86 2.19
N LEU A 39 0.49 -5.84 1.36
CA LEU A 39 0.47 -4.44 1.80
C LEU A 39 -0.89 -4.07 2.39
N ASN A 40 -1.96 -4.41 1.71
CA ASN A 40 -3.33 -4.12 2.15
C ASN A 40 -3.64 -4.78 3.51
N SER A 41 -3.22 -6.02 3.70
CA SER A 41 -3.34 -6.74 4.97
C SER A 41 -2.53 -6.08 6.09
N HIS A 42 -1.31 -5.63 5.82
CA HIS A 42 -0.48 -4.87 6.77
C HIS A 42 -1.09 -3.51 7.14
N ILE A 43 -1.76 -2.82 6.20
CA ILE A 43 -2.50 -1.59 6.49
C ILE A 43 -3.73 -1.90 7.37
N GLY A 44 -4.41 -3.02 7.16
CA GLY A 44 -5.46 -3.50 8.04
C GLY A 44 -4.96 -3.73 9.48
N LEU A 45 -3.78 -4.32 9.64
CA LEU A 45 -3.13 -4.47 10.94
C LEU A 45 -2.75 -3.11 11.55
N LEU A 46 -2.24 -2.17 10.74
CA LEU A 46 -1.98 -0.79 11.18
C LEU A 46 -3.27 -0.14 11.69
N ALA A 47 -4.38 -0.30 10.98
CA ALA A 47 -5.68 0.24 11.39
C ALA A 47 -6.16 -0.31 12.73
N ALA A 48 -5.74 -1.52 13.13
CA ALA A 48 -6.02 -2.08 14.45
C ALA A 48 -5.16 -1.48 15.58
N HIS A 49 -4.06 -0.79 15.24
CA HIS A 49 -3.14 -0.17 16.21
C HIS A 49 -3.33 1.34 16.36
N VAL A 50 -4.16 1.98 15.55
CA VAL A 50 -4.44 3.42 15.61
C VAL A 50 -5.77 3.71 16.30
N THR A 51 -5.96 4.96 16.71
CA THR A 51 -7.24 5.45 17.23
C THR A 51 -8.29 5.56 16.11
N ASP A 52 -9.55 5.58 16.45
CA ASP A 52 -10.68 5.60 15.49
C ASP A 52 -10.62 6.76 14.50
N LYS A 53 -10.02 7.90 14.89
CA LYS A 53 -9.86 9.06 13.99
C LYS A 53 -9.01 8.81 12.75
N HIS A 54 -8.07 7.84 12.81
CA HIS A 54 -7.17 7.52 11.70
C HIS A 54 -7.66 6.34 10.83
N LYS A 55 -8.59 5.54 11.33
CA LYS A 55 -9.10 4.36 10.62
C LYS A 55 -9.70 4.69 9.25
N PRO A 56 -10.53 5.74 9.08
CA PRO A 56 -11.11 6.05 7.77
C PRO A 56 -10.06 6.28 6.69
N ILE A 57 -8.97 7.02 6.99
CA ILE A 57 -7.88 7.28 6.03
C ILE A 57 -7.23 5.96 5.60
N LEU A 58 -6.92 5.07 6.55
CA LEU A 58 -6.30 3.78 6.25
C LEU A 58 -7.24 2.88 5.44
N GLN A 59 -8.55 2.90 5.72
CA GLN A 59 -9.54 2.16 4.95
C GLN A 59 -9.72 2.70 3.52
N ASP A 60 -9.59 4.01 3.31
CA ASP A 60 -9.61 4.60 1.97
C ASP A 60 -8.36 4.17 1.17
N ILE A 61 -7.19 4.14 1.82
CA ILE A 61 -5.96 3.60 1.21
C ILE A 61 -6.15 2.12 0.85
N GLN A 62 -6.78 1.31 1.71
CA GLN A 62 -7.08 -0.09 1.41
C GLN A 62 -7.98 -0.25 0.16
N ARG A 63 -9.01 0.60 0.01
CA ARG A 63 -9.86 0.62 -1.19
C ARG A 63 -9.06 1.00 -2.43
N ASN A 64 -8.20 2.01 -2.31
CA ASN A 64 -7.36 2.45 -3.43
C ASN A 64 -6.32 1.40 -3.84
N LEU A 65 -5.82 0.57 -2.92
CA LEU A 65 -4.96 -0.57 -3.26
C LEU A 65 -5.71 -1.64 -4.07
N PHE A 66 -6.99 -1.90 -3.80
CA PHE A 66 -7.81 -2.74 -4.67
C PHE A 66 -7.96 -2.11 -6.07
N GLN A 67 -8.20 -0.78 -6.14
CA GLN A 67 -8.29 -0.07 -7.42
C GLN A 67 -6.96 -0.09 -8.19
N ALA A 68 -5.82 0.01 -7.49
CA ALA A 68 -4.50 -0.14 -8.11
C ALA A 68 -4.32 -1.55 -8.71
N GLY A 69 -4.77 -2.59 -8.02
CA GLY A 69 -4.80 -3.95 -8.54
C GLY A 69 -5.71 -4.09 -9.77
N PHE A 70 -6.91 -3.54 -9.71
CA PHE A 70 -7.85 -3.57 -10.85
C PHE A 70 -7.29 -2.84 -12.09
N ALA A 71 -6.59 -1.72 -11.89
CA ALA A 71 -5.99 -0.93 -12.97
C ALA A 71 -4.97 -1.72 -13.82
N ILE A 72 -4.39 -2.79 -13.29
CA ILE A 72 -3.39 -3.61 -14.01
C ILE A 72 -4.03 -4.42 -15.14
N SER A 73 -5.27 -4.85 -14.99
CA SER A 73 -5.88 -5.80 -15.93
C SER A 73 -7.36 -5.54 -16.25
N ALA A 74 -7.93 -4.49 -15.68
CA ALA A 74 -9.34 -4.12 -15.85
C ALA A 74 -9.57 -2.62 -15.64
N SER A 75 -10.83 -2.20 -15.68
CA SER A 75 -11.22 -0.84 -15.34
C SER A 75 -11.00 -0.53 -13.86
N SER A 76 -10.55 0.67 -13.57
CA SER A 76 -10.27 1.16 -12.21
C SER A 76 -10.81 2.58 -12.02
N THR A 77 -11.09 2.93 -10.78
CA THR A 77 -11.45 4.30 -10.37
C THR A 77 -10.27 5.07 -9.77
N LEU A 78 -9.07 4.49 -9.72
CA LEU A 78 -7.86 5.17 -9.24
C LEU A 78 -7.49 6.31 -10.20
N THR A 79 -7.31 7.50 -9.63
CA THR A 79 -7.09 8.74 -10.38
C THR A 79 -5.96 9.59 -9.80
N GLN A 80 -5.56 10.63 -10.49
CA GLN A 80 -4.63 11.65 -10.01
C GLN A 80 -5.11 12.30 -8.68
N THR A 81 -6.41 12.44 -8.49
CA THR A 81 -6.99 13.00 -7.26
C THR A 81 -6.64 12.16 -6.03
N ASP A 82 -6.53 10.83 -6.16
CA ASP A 82 -6.14 9.96 -5.04
C ASP A 82 -4.69 10.19 -4.62
N ILE A 83 -3.81 10.55 -5.57
CA ILE A 83 -2.43 10.93 -5.29
C ILE A 83 -2.38 12.29 -4.58
N GLU A 84 -3.13 13.28 -5.07
CA GLU A 84 -3.24 14.62 -4.48
C GLU A 84 -3.82 14.56 -3.05
N ASN A 85 -4.74 13.64 -2.79
CA ASN A 85 -5.25 13.38 -1.44
C ASN A 85 -4.13 12.89 -0.50
N LEU A 86 -3.27 11.95 -0.95
CA LEU A 86 -2.12 11.50 -0.16
C LEU A 86 -1.13 12.67 0.10
N GLU A 87 -0.86 13.50 -0.89
CA GLU A 87 0.00 14.69 -0.76
C GLU A 87 -0.57 15.67 0.28
N SER A 88 -1.87 15.93 0.20
CA SER A 88 -2.56 16.78 1.17
C SER A 88 -2.49 16.22 2.59
N LEU A 89 -2.60 14.91 2.76
CA LEU A 89 -2.45 14.25 4.05
C LEU A 89 -1.01 14.36 4.57
N ILE A 90 -0.01 14.14 3.72
CA ILE A 90 1.41 14.31 4.07
C ILE A 90 1.66 15.73 4.57
N ASP A 91 1.22 16.75 3.82
CA ASP A 91 1.41 18.15 4.16
C ASP A 91 0.74 18.51 5.48
N ASN A 92 -0.50 18.03 5.69
CA ASN A 92 -1.26 18.27 6.92
C ASN A 92 -0.57 17.66 8.15
N ILE A 93 -0.06 16.45 8.03
CA ILE A 93 0.65 15.76 9.11
C ILE A 93 2.01 16.43 9.37
N THR A 94 2.75 16.75 8.31
CA THR A 94 4.08 17.37 8.43
C THR A 94 4.03 18.69 9.18
N ARG A 95 2.98 19.50 9.00
CA ARG A 95 2.80 20.77 9.76
C ARG A 95 2.62 20.59 11.26
N GLN A 96 2.29 19.39 11.72
CA GLN A 96 2.04 19.04 13.13
C GLN A 96 3.25 18.38 13.80
N MET A 97 4.35 18.19 13.08
CA MET A 97 5.54 17.51 13.56
C MET A 97 6.78 18.41 13.53
N PRO A 98 7.78 18.12 14.38
CA PRO A 98 9.09 18.75 14.24
C PRO A 98 9.72 18.37 12.89
N PRO A 99 10.57 19.27 12.33
CA PRO A 99 11.26 19.00 11.09
C PRO A 99 12.06 17.71 11.12
N ASN A 100 12.07 16.98 10.01
CA ASN A 100 12.93 15.81 9.85
C ASN A 100 14.36 16.28 9.51
N THR A 101 15.30 16.09 10.43
CA THR A 101 16.70 16.55 10.28
C THR A 101 17.69 15.39 10.08
N SER A 102 17.26 14.13 10.26
CA SER A 102 18.09 12.94 10.11
C SER A 102 17.26 11.71 9.76
N PHE A 103 17.91 10.63 9.33
CA PHE A 103 17.28 9.33 9.26
C PHE A 103 16.96 8.86 10.69
N VAL A 104 15.85 8.11 10.80
CA VAL A 104 15.39 7.54 12.06
C VAL A 104 15.32 6.03 11.97
N LEU A 105 15.57 5.35 13.08
CA LEU A 105 15.35 3.91 13.16
C LEU A 105 13.84 3.61 13.09
N PRO A 106 13.41 2.66 12.23
CA PRO A 106 12.02 2.21 12.20
C PRO A 106 11.62 1.59 13.54
N GLY A 107 10.64 2.19 14.23
CA GLY A 107 10.22 1.70 15.55
C GLY A 107 9.43 2.74 16.34
N GLY A 108 9.44 2.60 17.68
CA GLY A 108 8.70 3.43 18.59
C GLY A 108 7.37 2.82 19.00
N SER A 109 6.26 3.55 18.86
CA SER A 109 4.93 3.03 19.16
C SER A 109 4.56 1.86 18.23
N LYS A 110 3.61 1.00 18.64
CA LYS A 110 3.14 -0.12 17.81
C LYS A 110 2.60 0.36 16.46
N ALA A 111 1.87 1.47 16.44
CA ALA A 111 1.35 2.07 15.22
C ALA A 111 2.48 2.57 14.30
N SER A 112 3.48 3.25 14.87
CA SER A 112 4.65 3.71 14.12
C SER A 112 5.44 2.53 13.52
N ALA A 113 5.79 1.54 14.34
CA ALA A 113 6.52 0.35 13.90
C ALA A 113 5.77 -0.37 12.75
N GLN A 114 4.45 -0.55 12.89
CA GLN A 114 3.63 -1.16 11.85
C GLN A 114 3.55 -0.30 10.58
N ALA A 115 3.47 1.03 10.69
CA ALA A 115 3.50 1.93 9.53
C ALA A 115 4.84 1.85 8.77
N HIS A 116 5.96 1.70 9.47
CA HIS A 116 7.26 1.44 8.84
C HIS A 116 7.31 0.08 8.12
N VAL A 117 6.68 -0.97 8.66
CA VAL A 117 6.51 -2.26 7.95
C VAL A 117 5.69 -2.05 6.68
N CYS A 118 4.53 -1.38 6.78
CA CYS A 118 3.70 -1.05 5.61
C CYS A 118 4.50 -0.28 4.54
N ARG A 119 5.32 0.70 4.95
CA ARG A 119 6.20 1.44 4.03
C ARG A 119 7.18 0.53 3.30
N ALA A 120 7.82 -0.38 4.00
CA ALA A 120 8.80 -1.29 3.39
C ALA A 120 8.13 -2.28 2.42
N VAL A 121 6.95 -2.80 2.78
CA VAL A 121 6.12 -3.67 1.92
C VAL A 121 5.58 -2.89 0.71
N CYS A 122 5.14 -1.64 0.90
CA CYS A 122 4.72 -0.76 -0.19
C CYS A 122 5.83 -0.58 -1.25
N ARG A 123 7.05 -0.34 -0.83
CA ARG A 123 8.22 -0.24 -1.72
C ARG A 123 8.54 -1.56 -2.41
N ARG A 124 8.24 -2.71 -1.81
CA ARG A 124 8.36 -4.01 -2.47
C ARG A 124 7.28 -4.17 -3.54
N ALA A 125 6.01 -3.86 -3.23
CA ALA A 125 4.90 -3.87 -4.18
C ALA A 125 5.17 -2.92 -5.37
N GLU A 126 5.68 -1.72 -5.12
CA GLU A 126 6.10 -0.76 -6.16
C GLU A 126 7.12 -1.39 -7.12
N ARG A 127 8.17 -2.04 -6.59
CA ARG A 127 9.18 -2.70 -7.43
C ARG A 127 8.62 -3.87 -8.24
N ALA A 128 7.68 -4.64 -7.69
CA ALA A 128 6.99 -5.71 -8.42
C ALA A 128 6.17 -5.15 -9.58
N VAL A 129 5.42 -4.07 -9.36
CA VAL A 129 4.66 -3.37 -10.40
C VAL A 129 5.58 -2.76 -11.47
N ILE A 130 6.73 -2.19 -11.09
CA ILE A 130 7.74 -1.72 -12.06
C ILE A 130 8.30 -2.87 -12.90
N SER A 131 8.52 -4.04 -12.30
CA SER A 131 8.96 -5.22 -13.06
C SER A 131 7.86 -5.71 -14.01
N LEU A 132 6.62 -5.69 -13.57
CA LEU A 132 5.45 -6.04 -14.38
C LEU A 132 5.30 -5.09 -15.58
N SER A 133 5.49 -3.78 -15.41
CA SER A 133 5.32 -2.78 -16.48
C SER A 133 6.31 -2.91 -17.64
N LYS A 134 7.34 -3.75 -17.50
CA LYS A 134 8.23 -4.11 -18.63
C LYS A 134 7.59 -5.08 -19.62
N HIS A 135 6.52 -5.75 -19.23
CA HIS A 135 5.85 -6.81 -19.98
C HIS A 135 4.36 -6.59 -20.17
N TYR A 136 3.74 -5.74 -19.34
CA TYR A 136 2.32 -5.44 -19.32
C TYR A 136 2.11 -3.92 -19.34
N ASP A 137 1.03 -3.47 -19.92
CA ASP A 137 0.64 -2.06 -19.92
C ASP A 137 0.03 -1.70 -18.55
N VAL A 138 0.83 -1.14 -17.66
CA VAL A 138 0.42 -0.71 -16.33
C VAL A 138 0.23 0.80 -16.35
N PRO A 139 -0.96 1.34 -15.98
CA PRO A 139 -1.21 2.77 -15.97
C PRO A 139 -0.24 3.52 -15.04
N GLU A 140 0.27 4.67 -15.46
CA GLU A 140 1.22 5.51 -14.70
C GLU A 140 0.69 5.91 -13.32
N VAL A 141 -0.63 6.08 -13.18
CA VAL A 141 -1.27 6.41 -11.91
C VAL A 141 -0.99 5.36 -10.83
N VAL A 142 -0.84 4.08 -11.18
CA VAL A 142 -0.51 3.01 -10.23
C VAL A 142 0.89 3.20 -9.65
N HIS A 143 1.87 3.50 -10.50
CA HIS A 143 3.25 3.78 -10.08
C HIS A 143 3.32 5.00 -9.17
N ALA A 144 2.68 6.11 -9.61
CA ALA A 144 2.67 7.36 -8.86
C ALA A 144 1.97 7.19 -7.50
N TYR A 145 0.86 6.45 -7.45
CA TYR A 145 0.14 6.19 -6.22
C TYR A 145 0.97 5.37 -5.22
N LEU A 146 1.59 4.25 -5.63
CA LEU A 146 2.42 3.43 -4.74
C LEU A 146 3.65 4.20 -4.23
N ASN A 147 4.27 4.99 -5.09
CA ASN A 147 5.40 5.85 -4.69
C ASN A 147 4.95 6.84 -3.61
N ARG A 148 3.87 7.59 -3.84
CA ARG A 148 3.34 8.58 -2.89
C ARG A 148 2.81 7.94 -1.61
N LEU A 149 2.22 6.74 -1.70
CA LEU A 149 1.80 5.98 -0.53
C LEU A 149 2.99 5.63 0.38
N SER A 150 4.16 5.31 -0.18
CA SER A 150 5.34 5.03 0.62
C SER A 150 5.81 6.27 1.41
N ASP A 151 5.68 7.48 0.83
CA ASP A 151 6.00 8.75 1.49
C ASP A 151 4.98 9.06 2.61
N PHE A 152 3.70 8.83 2.33
CA PHE A 152 2.65 8.95 3.34
C PHE A 152 2.91 8.02 4.54
N LEU A 153 3.22 6.76 4.30
CA LEU A 153 3.46 5.77 5.36
C LEU A 153 4.68 6.12 6.22
N PHE A 154 5.73 6.69 5.62
CA PHE A 154 6.86 7.22 6.39
C PHE A 154 6.44 8.39 7.28
N THR A 155 5.75 9.37 6.72
CA THR A 155 5.27 10.54 7.44
C THR A 155 4.30 10.15 8.55
N PHE A 156 3.38 9.22 8.25
CA PHE A 156 2.41 8.71 9.20
C PHE A 156 3.06 7.93 10.35
N ALA A 157 4.12 7.15 10.08
CA ALA A 157 4.87 6.45 11.11
C ALA A 157 5.46 7.43 12.14
N ARG A 158 6.11 8.49 11.68
CA ARG A 158 6.65 9.55 12.53
C ARG A 158 5.55 10.23 13.35
N PHE A 159 4.44 10.54 12.69
CA PHE A 159 3.29 11.17 13.35
C PHE A 159 2.70 10.28 14.46
N MET A 160 2.65 8.97 14.28
CA MET A 160 2.22 8.04 15.31
C MET A 160 3.13 8.02 16.54
N ASN A 161 4.42 8.28 16.38
CA ASN A 161 5.34 8.47 17.51
C ASN A 161 5.05 9.79 18.24
N VAL A 162 4.87 10.88 17.50
CA VAL A 162 4.52 12.20 18.08
C VAL A 162 3.22 12.11 18.89
N GLU A 163 2.17 11.49 18.34
CA GLU A 163 0.89 11.32 19.05
C GLU A 163 1.02 10.42 20.29
N ALA A 164 1.91 9.46 20.25
CA ALA A 164 2.18 8.55 21.38
C ALA A 164 3.16 9.12 22.42
N GLY A 165 3.74 10.31 22.17
CA GLY A 165 4.77 10.89 23.03
C GLY A 165 6.05 10.04 23.08
N VAL A 166 6.38 9.34 22.00
CA VAL A 166 7.55 8.47 21.86
C VAL A 166 8.59 9.18 21.00
N ASP A 167 9.79 9.34 21.51
CA ASP A 167 10.91 9.94 20.79
C ASP A 167 11.42 9.01 19.69
N GLU A 168 11.76 9.60 18.56
CA GLU A 168 12.43 8.90 17.46
C GLU A 168 13.91 8.72 17.78
N VAL A 169 14.47 7.59 17.39
CA VAL A 169 15.89 7.30 17.54
C VAL A 169 16.61 7.68 16.23
N PRO A 170 17.47 8.70 16.23
CA PRO A 170 18.22 9.06 15.03
C PRO A 170 19.30 8.00 14.71
N VAL A 171 19.65 7.90 13.41
CA VAL A 171 20.74 7.04 12.93
C VAL A 171 22.08 7.76 13.11
#